data_528a5ef9db680b6398c20dfa80a9381f
#
_entry.id   528a5ef9db680b6398c20dfa80a9381f
#
_cell.length_a   1.000
_cell.length_b   1.000
_cell.length_c   1.000
_cell.angle_alpha   90.00
_cell.angle_beta   90.00
_cell.angle_gamma   90.00
#
_symmetry.space_group_name_H-M   'P 1'
#
loop_
_entity.id
_entity.type
_entity.pdbx_description
1 polymer ?
#
loop_
_entity_poly.entity_id
_entity_poly.type
_entity_poly.pdbx_seq_one_letter_code
_entity_poly.pdbx_strand_id
1 'polypeptide(L)'
;MIVGIIGSGGREHAICSKIRDSIKNGKIFCIPGNAGTNSIAENIEIKIDDFKSIKDFCLKNKVELLIVGPEKPLVDGIVDYFNDTKIKVFGPDKISSQLEGSKIFTKKICSKYNIPTANFKIFENIEDTKKFLVNSKYPLVIKADGLAAGKGIYICKNFNEGL
;
A
#
# COMPACT_ATOMS: atom_id res chain seq x y z
N MET A 1 -8.46 -17.92 17.78
CA MET A 1 -7.61 -16.86 17.16
C MET A 1 -8.46 -15.63 16.92
N ILE A 2 -7.94 -14.46 17.28
CA ILE A 2 -8.59 -13.16 17.04
C ILE A 2 -7.77 -12.43 15.98
N VAL A 3 -8.42 -12.05 14.88
CA VAL A 3 -7.78 -11.45 13.70
C VAL A 3 -8.29 -10.04 13.46
N GLY A 4 -7.38 -9.10 13.22
CA GLY A 4 -7.68 -7.76 12.72
C GLY A 4 -7.37 -7.68 11.23
N ILE A 5 -8.20 -6.99 10.45
CA ILE A 5 -7.99 -6.72 9.03
C ILE A 5 -8.10 -5.22 8.81
N ILE A 6 -7.02 -4.58 8.34
CA ILE A 6 -7.02 -3.16 8.02
C ILE A 6 -7.45 -2.95 6.59
N GLY A 7 -8.39 -2.04 6.39
CA GLY A 7 -8.92 -1.61 5.09
C GLY A 7 -10.43 -1.75 4.97
N SER A 8 -10.96 -1.27 3.85
CA SER A 8 -12.41 -1.18 3.59
C SER A 8 -12.81 -1.56 2.15
N GLY A 9 -11.87 -2.09 1.37
CA GLY A 9 -12.09 -2.43 -0.02
C GLY A 9 -12.65 -3.85 -0.25
N GLY A 10 -12.88 -4.19 -1.50
CA GLY A 10 -13.29 -5.55 -1.91
C GLY A 10 -12.24 -6.61 -1.61
N ARG A 11 -10.95 -6.24 -1.67
CA ARG A 11 -9.83 -7.11 -1.29
C ARG A 11 -9.92 -7.52 0.19
N GLU A 12 -10.13 -6.57 1.08
CA GLU A 12 -10.27 -6.83 2.52
C GLU A 12 -11.52 -7.64 2.83
N HIS A 13 -12.63 -7.40 2.12
CA HIS A 13 -13.82 -8.22 2.24
C HIS A 13 -13.56 -9.68 1.82
N ALA A 14 -12.88 -9.91 0.70
CA ALA A 14 -12.53 -11.25 0.25
C ALA A 14 -11.59 -11.98 1.23
N ILE A 15 -10.59 -11.28 1.79
CA ILE A 15 -9.70 -11.79 2.83
C ILE A 15 -10.51 -12.15 4.08
N CYS A 16 -11.40 -11.26 4.52
CA CYS A 16 -12.26 -11.49 5.67
C CYS A 16 -13.13 -12.74 5.50
N SER A 17 -13.79 -12.89 4.34
CA SER A 17 -14.60 -14.06 4.02
C SER A 17 -13.77 -15.35 4.08
N LYS A 18 -12.59 -15.36 3.45
CA LYS A 18 -11.72 -16.54 3.46
C LYS A 18 -11.21 -16.92 4.85
N ILE A 19 -10.88 -15.93 5.68
CA ILE A 19 -10.47 -16.18 7.06
C ILE A 19 -11.64 -16.72 7.88
N ARG A 20 -12.85 -16.19 7.68
CA ARG A 20 -14.06 -16.68 8.37
C ARG A 20 -14.29 -18.17 8.12
N ASP A 21 -14.09 -18.64 6.90
CA ASP A 21 -14.18 -20.06 6.55
C ASP A 21 -13.16 -20.91 7.31
N SER A 22 -11.98 -20.34 7.58
CA SER A 22 -10.84 -21.05 8.19
C SER A 22 -10.89 -21.07 9.72
N ILE A 23 -11.53 -20.09 10.37
CA ILE A 23 -11.55 -19.92 11.83
C ILE A 23 -12.98 -20.08 12.39
N LYS A 24 -13.41 -21.33 12.64
CA LYS A 24 -14.77 -21.65 13.09
C LYS A 24 -15.20 -20.89 14.39
N ASN A 25 -14.30 -20.73 15.36
CA ASN A 25 -14.57 -20.13 16.67
C ASN A 25 -13.71 -18.86 16.90
N GLY A 26 -13.25 -18.22 15.84
CA GLY A 26 -12.45 -17.01 15.94
C GLY A 26 -13.27 -15.72 15.83
N LYS A 27 -12.71 -14.62 16.30
CA LYS A 27 -13.26 -13.28 16.11
C LYS A 27 -12.48 -12.54 15.04
N ILE A 28 -13.19 -11.82 14.18
CA ILE A 28 -12.58 -10.98 13.13
C ILE A 28 -13.07 -9.55 13.34
N PHE A 29 -12.10 -8.61 13.32
CA PHE A 29 -12.34 -7.19 13.31
C PHE A 29 -11.88 -6.62 11.95
N CYS A 30 -12.68 -5.76 11.34
CA CYS A 30 -12.30 -5.02 10.14
C CYS A 30 -12.17 -3.53 10.48
N ILE A 31 -11.07 -2.88 10.10
CA ILE A 31 -10.73 -1.51 10.48
C ILE A 31 -10.44 -0.67 9.21
N PRO A 32 -11.32 0.23 8.79
CA PRO A 32 -12.68 0.46 9.32
C PRO A 32 -13.70 -0.58 8.87
N GLY A 33 -13.39 -1.41 7.83
CA GLY A 33 -14.33 -2.33 7.21
C GLY A 33 -15.31 -1.63 6.25
N ASN A 34 -16.32 -2.37 5.80
CA ASN A 34 -17.38 -1.91 4.89
C ASN A 34 -18.69 -2.65 5.14
N ALA A 35 -19.73 -2.34 4.36
CA ALA A 35 -21.04 -2.99 4.50
C ALA A 35 -20.97 -4.53 4.33
N GLY A 36 -20.13 -5.04 3.42
CA GLY A 36 -19.94 -6.48 3.21
C GLY A 36 -19.24 -7.16 4.39
N THR A 37 -18.17 -6.55 4.95
CA THR A 37 -17.47 -7.10 6.10
C THR A 37 -18.34 -7.11 7.35
N ASN A 38 -19.31 -6.19 7.48
CA ASN A 38 -20.20 -6.11 8.63
C ASN A 38 -21.11 -7.35 8.81
N SER A 39 -21.31 -8.13 7.74
CA SER A 39 -22.10 -9.37 7.80
C SER A 39 -21.31 -10.58 8.33
N ILE A 40 -19.98 -10.50 8.33
CA ILE A 40 -19.09 -11.64 8.65
C ILE A 40 -18.02 -11.33 9.70
N ALA A 41 -17.89 -10.06 10.08
CA ALA A 41 -16.93 -9.56 11.05
C ALA A 41 -17.52 -8.36 11.82
N GLU A 42 -16.80 -7.86 12.81
CA GLU A 42 -17.14 -6.61 13.51
C GLU A 42 -16.32 -5.46 12.90
N ASN A 43 -17.01 -4.47 12.36
CA ASN A 43 -16.36 -3.26 11.84
C ASN A 43 -16.04 -2.27 12.97
N ILE A 44 -14.85 -1.69 12.93
CA ILE A 44 -14.34 -0.78 13.95
C ILE A 44 -13.97 0.55 13.30
N GLU A 45 -14.69 1.60 13.60
CA GLU A 45 -14.50 2.92 13.02
C GLU A 45 -13.23 3.62 13.53
N ILE A 46 -12.07 3.16 13.07
CA ILE A 46 -10.76 3.78 13.26
C ILE A 46 -10.17 4.06 11.88
N LYS A 47 -9.58 5.24 11.70
CA LYS A 47 -8.89 5.59 10.46
C LYS A 47 -7.64 4.74 10.29
N ILE A 48 -7.35 4.33 9.04
CA ILE A 48 -6.22 3.45 8.72
C ILE A 48 -4.85 4.08 8.95
N ASP A 49 -4.77 5.39 9.10
CA ASP A 49 -3.57 6.17 9.41
C ASP A 49 -3.41 6.49 10.91
N ASP A 50 -4.41 6.20 11.74
CA ASP A 50 -4.33 6.32 13.19
C ASP A 50 -3.75 5.04 13.83
N PHE A 51 -2.45 4.83 13.67
CA PHE A 51 -1.75 3.64 14.15
C PHE A 51 -1.83 3.48 15.67
N LYS A 52 -1.92 4.60 16.40
CA LYS A 52 -2.05 4.56 17.86
C LYS A 52 -3.37 3.94 18.27
N SER A 53 -4.48 4.45 17.76
CA SER A 53 -5.81 3.92 18.08
C SER A 53 -5.98 2.47 17.62
N ILE A 54 -5.41 2.11 16.44
CA ILE A 54 -5.40 0.72 15.95
C ILE A 54 -4.67 -0.19 16.94
N LYS A 55 -3.48 0.22 17.39
CA LYS A 55 -2.66 -0.58 18.31
C LYS A 55 -3.34 -0.75 19.66
N ASP A 56 -3.87 0.34 20.24
CA ASP A 56 -4.58 0.33 21.50
C ASP A 56 -5.81 -0.60 21.43
N PHE A 57 -6.57 -0.51 20.34
CA PHE A 57 -7.69 -1.42 20.07
C PHE A 57 -7.27 -2.88 19.97
N CYS A 58 -6.22 -3.17 19.20
CA CYS A 58 -5.71 -4.52 19.00
C CYS A 58 -5.21 -5.15 20.30
N LEU A 59 -4.50 -4.40 21.13
CA LEU A 59 -4.02 -4.86 22.44
C LEU A 59 -5.19 -5.12 23.40
N LYS A 60 -6.13 -4.19 23.50
CA LYS A 60 -7.33 -4.32 24.37
C LYS A 60 -8.15 -5.55 24.00
N ASN A 61 -8.30 -5.82 22.70
CA ASN A 61 -9.13 -6.93 22.20
C ASN A 61 -8.32 -8.22 21.95
N LYS A 62 -7.05 -8.28 22.38
CA LYS A 62 -6.17 -9.46 22.27
C LYS A 62 -6.08 -9.98 20.85
N VAL A 63 -5.97 -9.09 19.87
CA VAL A 63 -5.71 -9.46 18.47
C VAL A 63 -4.37 -10.18 18.40
N GLU A 64 -4.35 -11.34 17.76
CA GLU A 64 -3.17 -12.20 17.62
C GLU A 64 -2.48 -12.00 16.25
N LEU A 65 -3.29 -11.73 15.24
CA LEU A 65 -2.85 -11.50 13.86
C LEU A 65 -3.53 -10.25 13.30
N LEU A 66 -2.74 -9.32 12.76
CA LEU A 66 -3.21 -8.14 12.07
C LEU A 66 -2.83 -8.25 10.59
N ILE A 67 -3.80 -8.19 9.69
CA ILE A 67 -3.58 -8.24 8.24
C ILE A 67 -3.80 -6.85 7.67
N VAL A 68 -2.82 -6.33 6.93
CA VAL A 68 -2.88 -5.00 6.34
C VAL A 68 -3.20 -5.13 4.86
N GLY A 69 -4.41 -4.74 4.46
CA GLY A 69 -4.86 -4.83 3.08
C GLY A 69 -4.34 -3.70 2.19
N PRO A 70 -4.51 -2.41 2.56
CA PRO A 70 -4.10 -1.30 1.71
C PRO A 70 -2.60 -1.01 1.82
N GLU A 71 -2.03 -0.51 0.74
CA GLU A 71 -0.60 -0.18 0.61
C GLU A 71 -0.18 1.03 1.46
N LYS A 72 -1.06 2.03 1.63
CA LYS A 72 -0.69 3.27 2.34
C LYS A 72 -0.22 3.05 3.78
N PRO A 73 -0.95 2.33 4.66
CA PRO A 73 -0.46 2.03 6.01
C PRO A 73 0.87 1.27 6.02
N LEU A 74 1.12 0.40 5.03
CA LEU A 74 2.38 -0.34 4.91
C LEU A 74 3.54 0.61 4.60
N VAL A 75 3.38 1.49 3.61
CA VAL A 75 4.35 2.52 3.22
C VAL A 75 4.61 3.50 4.37
N ASP A 76 3.58 3.83 5.14
CA ASP A 76 3.68 4.70 6.32
C ASP A 76 4.35 3.99 7.51
N GLY A 77 4.46 2.64 7.49
CA GLY A 77 5.25 1.85 8.47
C GLY A 77 4.44 1.23 9.60
N ILE A 78 3.18 0.85 9.37
CA ILE A 78 2.35 0.22 10.40
C ILE A 78 2.97 -1.08 10.93
N VAL A 79 3.65 -1.87 10.09
CA VAL A 79 4.29 -3.12 10.52
C VAL A 79 5.36 -2.83 11.57
N ASP A 80 6.22 -1.84 11.29
CA ASP A 80 7.28 -1.41 12.21
C ASP A 80 6.70 -0.82 13.50
N TYR A 81 5.56 -0.16 13.42
CA TYR A 81 4.88 0.43 14.58
C TYR A 81 4.41 -0.62 15.61
N PHE A 82 4.25 -1.88 15.19
CA PHE A 82 3.83 -3.00 16.04
C PHE A 82 4.98 -3.87 16.54
N ASN A 83 6.24 -3.57 16.20
CA ASN A 83 7.41 -4.39 16.55
C ASN A 83 7.65 -4.60 18.05
N ASP A 84 7.14 -3.70 18.91
CA ASP A 84 7.21 -3.80 20.37
C ASP A 84 6.05 -4.62 20.98
N THR A 85 5.21 -5.24 20.15
CA THR A 85 4.07 -6.05 20.57
C THR A 85 4.26 -7.53 20.25
N LYS A 86 3.38 -8.39 20.82
CA LYS A 86 3.28 -9.80 20.45
C LYS A 86 2.33 -10.06 19.28
N ILE A 87 1.69 -9.02 18.75
CA ILE A 87 0.75 -9.12 17.63
C ILE A 87 1.55 -9.39 16.36
N LYS A 88 1.24 -10.47 15.68
CA LYS A 88 1.83 -10.76 14.36
C LYS A 88 1.17 -9.87 13.31
N VAL A 89 1.95 -9.11 12.54
CA VAL A 89 1.44 -8.28 11.47
C VAL A 89 1.81 -8.92 10.13
N PHE A 90 0.79 -9.19 9.31
CA PHE A 90 0.98 -9.68 7.95
C PHE A 90 1.04 -8.49 6.98
N GLY A 91 2.23 -8.21 6.48
CA GLY A 91 2.55 -7.15 5.55
C GLY A 91 4.07 -6.91 5.51
N PRO A 92 4.59 -6.28 4.45
CA PRO A 92 5.99 -5.84 4.40
C PRO A 92 6.25 -4.69 5.39
N ASP A 93 7.47 -4.61 5.90
CA ASP A 93 7.93 -3.46 6.66
C ASP A 93 7.98 -2.18 5.81
N LYS A 94 8.25 -1.04 6.44
CA LYS A 94 8.29 0.27 5.79
C LYS A 94 9.27 0.33 4.63
N ILE A 95 10.44 -0.27 4.76
CA ILE A 95 11.47 -0.26 3.73
C ILE A 95 11.05 -1.14 2.55
N SER A 96 10.60 -2.36 2.82
CA SER A 96 10.13 -3.28 1.77
C SER A 96 8.90 -2.76 1.05
N SER A 97 8.04 -2.02 1.77
CA SER A 97 6.85 -1.38 1.19
C SER A 97 7.18 -0.30 0.16
N GLN A 98 8.42 0.23 0.15
CA GLN A 98 8.85 1.18 -0.87
C GLN A 98 8.88 0.58 -2.28
N LEU A 99 8.90 -0.75 -2.43
CA LEU A 99 8.75 -1.39 -3.74
C LEU A 99 7.40 -1.03 -4.41
N GLU A 100 6.36 -0.77 -3.64
CA GLU A 100 5.08 -0.27 -4.13
C GLU A 100 4.98 1.25 -3.94
N GLY A 101 5.51 1.77 -2.83
CA GLY A 101 5.41 3.16 -2.40
C GLY A 101 6.19 4.14 -3.24
N SER A 102 7.30 3.73 -3.89
CA SER A 102 8.14 4.60 -4.70
C SER A 102 8.59 3.91 -5.99
N LYS A 103 8.17 4.49 -7.11
CA LYS A 103 8.59 4.04 -8.44
C LYS A 103 10.10 4.23 -8.64
N ILE A 104 10.63 5.31 -8.09
CA ILE A 104 12.08 5.61 -8.10
C ILE A 104 12.85 4.54 -7.34
N PHE A 105 12.40 4.19 -6.13
CA PHE A 105 13.03 3.14 -5.33
C PHE A 105 13.06 1.81 -6.08
N THR A 106 11.91 1.37 -6.62
CA THR A 106 11.79 0.13 -7.39
C THR A 106 12.71 0.14 -8.62
N LYS A 107 12.78 1.25 -9.36
CA LYS A 107 13.69 1.38 -10.52
C LYS A 107 15.17 1.32 -10.13
N LYS A 108 15.55 1.93 -9.01
CA LYS A 108 16.91 1.83 -8.45
C LYS A 108 17.25 0.38 -8.05
N ILE A 109 16.31 -0.34 -7.42
CA ILE A 109 16.49 -1.77 -7.08
C ILE A 109 16.65 -2.60 -8.37
N CYS A 110 15.78 -2.41 -9.37
CA CYS A 110 15.91 -3.12 -10.66
C CYS A 110 17.27 -2.90 -11.30
N SER A 111 17.78 -1.66 -11.34
CA SER A 111 19.10 -1.36 -11.88
C SER A 111 20.22 -2.00 -11.06
N LYS A 112 20.13 -1.93 -9.71
CA LYS A 112 21.17 -2.48 -8.83
C LYS A 112 21.34 -3.99 -8.95
N TYR A 113 20.24 -4.70 -9.16
CA TYR A 113 20.21 -6.17 -9.21
C TYR A 113 20.00 -6.74 -10.60
N ASN A 114 20.13 -5.92 -11.66
CA ASN A 114 19.92 -6.31 -13.05
C ASN A 114 18.58 -6.99 -13.32
N ILE A 115 17.51 -6.54 -12.62
CA ILE A 115 16.16 -7.03 -12.85
C ILE A 115 15.61 -6.39 -14.12
N PRO A 116 15.10 -7.18 -15.10
CA PRO A 116 14.53 -6.65 -16.33
C PRO A 116 13.39 -5.65 -16.05
N THR A 117 13.51 -4.46 -16.64
CA THR A 117 12.50 -3.41 -16.55
C THR A 117 12.60 -2.48 -17.75
N ALA A 118 11.52 -1.77 -18.08
CA ALA A 118 11.56 -0.77 -19.14
C ALA A 118 12.57 0.34 -18.83
N ASN A 119 13.20 0.87 -19.89
CA ASN A 119 14.11 2.02 -19.77
C ASN A 119 13.43 3.17 -19.03
N PHE A 120 14.18 3.88 -18.21
CA PHE A 120 13.67 4.98 -17.42
C PHE A 120 14.72 6.08 -17.21
N LYS A 121 14.25 7.27 -16.90
CA LYS A 121 15.04 8.37 -16.34
C LYS A 121 14.31 8.97 -15.14
N ILE A 122 15.07 9.47 -14.19
CA ILE A 122 14.55 10.09 -12.96
C ILE A 122 14.89 11.57 -13.05
N PHE A 123 13.92 12.42 -12.72
CA PHE A 123 14.06 13.85 -12.67
C PHE A 123 13.52 14.38 -11.34
N GLU A 124 14.23 15.32 -10.75
CA GLU A 124 13.88 15.96 -9.49
C GLU A 124 13.44 17.42 -9.68
N ASN A 125 13.61 17.95 -10.89
CA ASN A 125 13.20 19.31 -11.23
C ASN A 125 12.59 19.38 -12.64
N ILE A 126 11.79 20.42 -12.85
CA ILE A 126 11.02 20.60 -14.07
C ILE A 126 11.90 21.01 -15.26
N GLU A 127 12.97 21.75 -15.03
CA GLU A 127 13.81 22.27 -16.11
C GLU A 127 14.57 21.16 -16.83
N ASP A 128 15.14 20.22 -16.08
CA ASP A 128 15.83 19.06 -16.66
C ASP A 128 14.84 18.10 -17.31
N THR A 129 13.64 17.98 -16.74
CA THR A 129 12.55 17.23 -17.37
C THR A 129 12.20 17.82 -18.74
N LYS A 130 11.99 19.13 -18.84
CA LYS A 130 11.68 19.81 -20.11
C LYS A 130 12.77 19.62 -21.15
N LYS A 131 14.05 19.80 -20.77
CA LYS A 131 15.19 19.60 -21.69
C LYS A 131 15.21 18.15 -22.23
N PHE A 132 14.89 17.18 -21.39
CA PHE A 132 14.82 15.78 -21.82
C PHE A 132 13.64 15.54 -22.77
N LEU A 133 12.47 16.08 -22.47
CA LEU A 133 11.25 15.91 -23.29
C LEU A 133 11.42 16.44 -24.71
N VAL A 134 12.09 17.58 -24.89
CA VAL A 134 12.37 18.17 -26.21
C VAL A 134 13.08 17.19 -27.14
N ASN A 135 14.03 16.40 -26.63
CA ASN A 135 14.86 15.48 -27.40
C ASN A 135 14.38 14.02 -27.31
N SER A 136 13.20 13.77 -26.73
CA SER A 136 12.70 12.41 -26.53
C SER A 136 11.95 11.87 -27.73
N LYS A 137 11.99 10.55 -27.90
CA LYS A 137 11.12 9.82 -28.81
C LYS A 137 9.77 9.54 -28.13
N TYR A 138 8.69 9.72 -28.85
CA TYR A 138 7.34 9.48 -28.37
C TYR A 138 6.71 8.24 -29.02
N PRO A 139 5.73 7.54 -28.38
CA PRO A 139 5.13 7.91 -27.09
C PRO A 139 6.05 7.62 -25.91
N LEU A 140 5.93 8.40 -24.84
CA LEU A 140 6.61 8.14 -23.57
C LEU A 140 5.62 8.24 -22.39
N VAL A 141 6.03 7.69 -21.25
CA VAL A 141 5.18 7.67 -20.04
C VAL A 141 5.85 8.46 -18.92
N ILE A 142 5.18 9.50 -18.47
CA ILE A 142 5.57 10.28 -17.30
C ILE A 142 4.84 9.71 -16.08
N LYS A 143 5.57 9.49 -14.99
CA LYS A 143 5.01 8.95 -13.74
C LYS A 143 5.43 9.82 -12.56
N ALA A 144 4.47 10.31 -11.79
CA ALA A 144 4.76 10.87 -10.49
C ALA A 144 5.27 9.77 -9.54
N ASP A 145 6.26 10.09 -8.72
CA ASP A 145 6.69 9.19 -7.65
C ASP A 145 5.69 9.16 -6.49
N GLY A 146 5.72 8.10 -5.69
CA GLY A 146 4.79 7.91 -4.59
C GLY A 146 3.48 7.21 -4.98
N LEU A 147 2.64 6.99 -3.95
CA LEU A 147 1.29 6.44 -4.11
C LEU A 147 0.36 7.50 -4.73
N ALA A 148 -0.21 7.20 -5.86
CA ALA A 148 -1.05 8.12 -6.63
C ALA A 148 -2.43 7.55 -7.00
N ALA A 149 -2.82 6.40 -6.43
CA ALA A 149 -4.11 5.75 -6.67
C ALA A 149 -4.50 5.67 -8.17
N GLY A 150 -3.51 5.34 -9.03
CA GLY A 150 -3.70 5.26 -10.48
C GLY A 150 -3.73 6.60 -11.23
N LYS A 151 -3.61 7.75 -10.55
CA LYS A 151 -3.76 9.09 -11.15
C LYS A 151 -2.45 9.77 -11.54
N GLY A 152 -1.31 9.24 -11.14
CA GLY A 152 0.01 9.84 -11.38
C GLY A 152 0.74 9.29 -12.60
N ILE A 153 0.04 8.86 -13.66
CA ILE A 153 0.62 8.29 -14.87
C ILE A 153 0.01 8.98 -16.09
N TYR A 154 0.89 9.51 -16.96
CA TYR A 154 0.53 10.22 -18.18
C TYR A 154 1.24 9.58 -19.36
N ILE A 155 0.48 9.17 -20.39
CA ILE A 155 1.00 8.67 -21.66
C ILE A 155 1.03 9.85 -22.63
N CYS A 156 2.22 10.34 -22.97
CA CYS A 156 2.41 11.51 -23.81
C CYS A 156 2.77 11.06 -25.23
N LYS A 157 1.99 11.47 -26.21
CA LYS A 157 2.18 11.14 -27.62
C LYS A 157 3.10 12.13 -28.34
N ASN A 158 3.34 13.29 -27.75
CA ASN A 158 4.17 14.37 -28.24
C ASN A 158 4.66 15.25 -27.08
N PHE A 159 5.54 16.21 -27.40
CA PHE A 159 6.12 17.12 -26.41
C PHE A 159 5.07 17.95 -25.66
N ASN A 160 4.04 18.46 -26.34
CA ASN A 160 3.03 19.34 -25.72
C ASN A 160 2.18 18.58 -24.69
N GLU A 161 1.96 17.29 -24.87
CA GLU A 161 1.26 16.45 -23.89
C GLU A 161 2.13 16.12 -22.67
N GLY A 162 3.44 16.31 -22.76
CA GLY A 162 4.39 16.07 -21.68
C GLY A 162 4.67 17.27 -20.78
N LEU A 163 4.22 18.47 -21.19
CA LEU A 163 4.32 19.73 -20.45
C LEU A 163 3.13 19.95 -19.54
#